data_b2dcb97cec68fb6637f7e3c04044554a
#
_entry.id   b2dcb97cec68fb6637f7e3c04044554a
#
_cell.length_a   1.000
_cell.length_b   1.000
_cell.length_c   1.000
_cell.angle_alpha   90.00
_cell.angle_beta   90.00
_cell.angle_gamma   90.00
#
_symmetry.space_group_name_H-M   'P 1'
#
loop_
_entity.id
_entity.type
_entity.pdbx_description
1 polymer ?
#
loop_
_entity_poly.entity_id
_entity_poly.type
_entity_poly.pdbx_seq_one_letter_code
_entity_poly.pdbx_strand_id
1 'polypeptide(L)'
;MKSRRKNGVFEAIRMAAVTHRLLTAGTVLCAAASVAASLVPPLLLARIIDGLTAGLPLTFPAVLLYFGSLALEGMLSSAQESLLVLFGQKMTHALRSEMSRKLTKLPASTLAGQNPGEVAARFSGDVDTVEALFTSGIISMVADACRILSIMAVIAVKNTGLALILLLVLPLFAVFTRHVQTRMLAAQLDNRRAVAAVSGQVPETLHNIRTIRALGLEDYMERRYDRCIGESYAAMERTNFYDAIYSPVVLVLNAAVVGIVMLLSASGNAAILTLFGMSVGTSVAVINYISRIFAPIESLGMEIQTIQSAMAGVRRIDAFLDQPERTIPKERETSARGDVVLSHVTFGYGEKHVLNDFSMTVKQGEQVTLVGRTGAGKSTVFKLLLGLYHPETGSVTIGGVDVADITDARRRTCIGCVEQHFARVPGTVLEQITLGDPGITDEMARNAAKLSGLDAAIQTLPGGYDTVCTDGMFSQGEWQLLSIARAAAADPAVLLLDEITANLDAETEARVLEALRRASEGRTVLSVSHRIYENLGGRTVEVRTQNA
;
A
#
# COMPACT_ATOMS: atom_id res chain seq x y z
N MET A 1 21.00 -12.91 17.81
CA MET A 1 20.94 -11.49 18.26
C MET A 1 20.07 -10.71 17.28
N LYS A 2 18.81 -10.40 17.67
CA LYS A 2 17.85 -9.64 16.85
C LYS A 2 18.21 -8.16 16.89
N SER A 3 18.91 -7.65 15.88
CA SER A 3 18.93 -6.21 15.61
C SER A 3 17.52 -5.81 15.19
N ARG A 4 16.72 -5.30 16.12
CA ARG A 4 15.48 -4.59 15.81
C ARG A 4 15.86 -3.42 14.89
N ARG A 5 15.53 -3.49 13.59
CA ARG A 5 15.42 -2.29 12.76
C ARG A 5 14.31 -1.43 13.35
N LYS A 6 14.67 -0.55 14.28
CA LYS A 6 13.74 0.45 14.79
C LYS A 6 13.54 1.47 13.67
N ASN A 7 12.30 1.58 13.16
CA ASN A 7 11.83 2.59 12.22
C ASN A 7 12.32 2.44 10.77
N GLY A 8 11.97 1.35 10.08
CA GLY A 8 12.29 1.13 8.66
C GLY A 8 11.77 2.24 7.75
N VAL A 9 10.56 2.77 8.00
CA VAL A 9 9.98 3.90 7.27
C VAL A 9 10.83 5.17 7.43
N PHE A 10 11.19 5.55 8.65
CA PHE A 10 12.01 6.76 8.88
C PHE A 10 13.42 6.63 8.32
N GLU A 11 14.00 5.43 8.30
CA GLU A 11 15.30 5.18 7.67
C GLU A 11 15.23 5.33 6.16
N ALA A 12 14.20 4.77 5.51
CA ALA A 12 13.95 4.94 4.07
C ALA A 12 13.77 6.42 3.70
N ILE A 13 12.98 7.16 4.48
CA ILE A 13 12.75 8.59 4.31
C ILE A 13 14.05 9.38 4.48
N ARG A 14 14.82 9.10 5.53
CA ARG A 14 16.11 9.76 5.77
C ARG A 14 17.08 9.53 4.62
N MET A 15 17.18 8.29 4.13
CA MET A 15 18.03 7.99 2.97
C MET A 15 17.58 8.75 1.73
N ALA A 16 16.29 8.80 1.45
CA ALA A 16 15.77 9.54 0.31
C ALA A 16 16.01 11.05 0.45
N ALA A 17 15.82 11.64 1.63
CA ALA A 17 16.10 13.04 1.91
C ALA A 17 17.59 13.37 1.74
N VAL A 18 18.48 12.49 2.16
CA VAL A 18 19.95 12.65 1.99
C VAL A 18 20.34 12.48 0.51
N THR A 19 19.71 11.56 -0.22
CA THR A 19 19.96 11.38 -1.66
C THR A 19 19.53 12.59 -2.46
N HIS A 20 18.41 13.23 -2.09
CA HIS A 20 17.86 14.42 -2.75
C HIS A 20 18.11 15.71 -1.96
N ARG A 21 19.36 15.95 -1.52
CA ARG A 21 19.74 17.08 -0.63
C ARG A 21 19.32 18.45 -1.16
N LEU A 22 19.47 18.69 -2.46
CA LEU A 22 19.10 19.97 -3.08
C LEU A 22 17.59 20.21 -3.02
N LEU A 23 16.78 19.19 -3.26
CA LEU A 23 15.33 19.28 -3.16
C LEU A 23 14.92 19.55 -1.70
N THR A 24 15.48 18.82 -0.76
CA THR A 24 15.20 18.98 0.69
C THR A 24 15.57 20.40 1.17
N ALA A 25 16.76 20.88 0.83
CA ALA A 25 17.20 22.22 1.17
C ALA A 25 16.34 23.30 0.48
N GLY A 26 16.01 23.09 -0.80
CA GLY A 26 15.13 23.97 -1.57
C GLY A 26 13.73 24.09 -0.97
N THR A 27 13.15 22.98 -0.53
CA THR A 27 11.83 22.97 0.13
C THR A 27 11.84 23.79 1.41
N VAL A 28 12.85 23.59 2.29
CA VAL A 28 12.97 24.32 3.56
C VAL A 28 13.22 25.82 3.30
N LEU A 29 14.12 26.15 2.39
CA LEU A 29 14.44 27.53 2.04
C LEU A 29 13.24 28.27 1.44
N CYS A 30 12.51 27.60 0.53
CA CYS A 30 11.34 28.17 -0.11
C CYS A 30 10.19 28.37 0.89
N ALA A 31 10.00 27.45 1.84
CA ALA A 31 9.04 27.61 2.93
C ALA A 31 9.37 28.82 3.82
N ALA A 32 10.63 28.97 4.22
CA ALA A 32 11.07 30.13 5.00
C ALA A 32 10.91 31.46 4.23
N ALA A 33 11.27 31.46 2.93
CA ALA A 33 11.11 32.62 2.07
C ALA A 33 9.62 33.00 1.85
N SER A 34 8.73 32.00 1.69
CA SER A 34 7.28 32.20 1.56
C SER A 34 6.70 32.86 2.82
N VAL A 35 7.07 32.37 4.03
CA VAL A 35 6.65 32.99 5.30
C VAL A 35 7.16 34.42 5.40
N ALA A 36 8.41 34.71 5.08
CA ALA A 36 8.96 36.05 5.12
C ALA A 36 8.29 37.01 4.10
N ALA A 37 8.07 36.51 2.87
CA ALA A 37 7.40 37.30 1.81
C ALA A 37 5.95 37.65 2.17
N SER A 38 5.23 36.77 2.88
CA SER A 38 3.83 37.00 3.28
C SER A 38 3.64 38.19 4.24
N LEU A 39 4.71 38.62 4.92
CA LEU A 39 4.67 39.78 5.82
C LEU A 39 4.84 41.13 5.10
N VAL A 40 5.35 41.15 3.87
CA VAL A 40 5.73 42.38 3.17
C VAL A 40 4.55 43.15 2.61
N PRO A 41 3.57 42.56 1.89
CA PRO A 41 2.47 43.29 1.29
C PRO A 41 1.63 44.14 2.24
N PRO A 42 1.21 43.63 3.44
CA PRO A 42 0.45 44.48 4.38
C PRO A 42 1.25 45.68 4.88
N LEU A 43 2.57 45.53 5.07
CA LEU A 43 3.45 46.66 5.50
C LEU A 43 3.60 47.72 4.40
N LEU A 44 3.71 47.31 3.16
CA LEU A 44 3.77 48.25 2.01
C LEU A 44 2.44 48.96 1.85
N LEU A 45 1.34 48.25 1.96
CA LEU A 45 -0.01 48.84 1.92
C LEU A 45 -0.19 49.88 3.03
N ALA A 46 0.25 49.60 4.24
CA ALA A 46 0.23 50.55 5.34
C ALA A 46 0.97 51.86 4.99
N ARG A 47 2.19 51.76 4.47
CA ARG A 47 2.99 52.91 4.08
C ARG A 47 2.30 53.74 2.98
N ILE A 48 1.70 53.09 2.01
CA ILE A 48 0.97 53.77 0.92
C ILE A 48 -0.21 54.55 1.46
N ILE A 49 -1.01 53.93 2.33
CA ILE A 49 -2.22 54.55 2.95
C ILE A 49 -1.78 55.71 3.84
N ASP A 50 -0.77 55.53 4.69
CA ASP A 50 -0.24 56.62 5.55
C ASP A 50 0.29 57.81 4.74
N GLY A 51 0.94 57.54 3.63
CA GLY A 51 1.38 58.58 2.69
C GLY A 51 0.19 59.37 2.08
N LEU A 52 -0.85 58.65 1.64
CA LEU A 52 -2.04 59.26 1.09
C LEU A 52 -2.79 60.11 2.11
N THR A 53 -2.92 59.63 3.38
CA THR A 53 -3.54 60.40 4.46
C THR A 53 -2.73 61.61 4.88
N ALA A 54 -1.40 61.58 4.68
CA ALA A 54 -0.54 62.75 4.85
C ALA A 54 -0.53 63.73 3.65
N GLY A 55 -1.36 63.46 2.62
CA GLY A 55 -1.46 64.35 1.42
C GLY A 55 -0.34 64.11 0.39
N LEU A 56 0.47 63.05 0.52
CA LEU A 56 1.49 62.71 -0.46
C LEU A 56 0.85 62.05 -1.70
N PRO A 57 1.30 62.40 -2.91
CA PRO A 57 0.76 61.79 -4.12
C PRO A 57 1.14 60.32 -4.22
N LEU A 58 0.21 59.50 -4.74
CA LEU A 58 0.51 58.11 -5.05
C LEU A 58 1.54 58.00 -6.16
N THR A 59 2.70 57.44 -5.85
CA THR A 59 3.78 57.29 -6.82
C THR A 59 3.70 55.92 -7.53
N PHE A 60 3.91 55.90 -8.84
CA PHE A 60 3.92 54.67 -9.64
C PHE A 60 4.88 53.59 -9.10
N PRO A 61 6.12 53.91 -8.65
CA PRO A 61 7.00 52.93 -8.02
C PRO A 61 6.43 52.29 -6.74
N ALA A 62 5.69 53.00 -5.90
CA ALA A 62 5.08 52.46 -4.70
C ALA A 62 4.00 51.43 -5.03
N VAL A 63 3.20 51.72 -6.06
CA VAL A 63 2.19 50.80 -6.58
C VAL A 63 2.84 49.55 -7.18
N LEU A 64 3.86 49.74 -7.99
CA LEU A 64 4.60 48.63 -8.60
C LEU A 64 5.27 47.75 -7.56
N LEU A 65 5.86 48.33 -6.50
CA LEU A 65 6.47 47.59 -5.41
C LEU A 65 5.43 46.75 -4.64
N TYR A 66 4.25 47.31 -4.40
CA TYR A 66 3.16 46.59 -3.75
C TYR A 66 2.68 45.38 -4.56
N PHE A 67 2.34 45.58 -5.83
CA PHE A 67 1.92 44.50 -6.71
C PHE A 67 3.06 43.50 -6.97
N GLY A 68 4.30 43.96 -7.09
CA GLY A 68 5.48 43.08 -7.17
C GLY A 68 5.65 42.20 -5.91
N SER A 69 5.38 42.75 -4.72
CA SER A 69 5.45 41.97 -3.48
C SER A 69 4.33 40.92 -3.40
N LEU A 70 3.12 41.20 -3.89
CA LEU A 70 2.03 40.22 -3.97
C LEU A 70 2.36 39.12 -4.99
N ALA A 71 2.90 39.49 -6.15
CA ALA A 71 3.33 38.53 -7.16
C ALA A 71 4.43 37.60 -6.60
N LEU A 72 5.42 38.18 -5.90
CA LEU A 72 6.50 37.42 -5.27
C LEU A 72 5.98 36.46 -4.18
N GLU A 73 5.08 36.93 -3.34
CA GLU A 73 4.41 36.09 -2.33
C GLU A 73 3.71 34.90 -3.00
N GLY A 74 2.91 35.16 -4.04
CA GLY A 74 2.19 34.12 -4.79
C GLY A 74 3.14 33.11 -5.46
N MET A 75 4.21 33.61 -6.10
CA MET A 75 5.21 32.75 -6.74
C MET A 75 5.94 31.86 -5.73
N LEU A 76 6.35 32.41 -4.59
CA LEU A 76 7.02 31.64 -3.53
C LEU A 76 6.09 30.62 -2.88
N SER A 77 4.83 30.98 -2.67
CA SER A 77 3.82 30.04 -2.16
C SER A 77 3.59 28.88 -3.12
N SER A 78 3.41 29.15 -4.41
CA SER A 78 3.25 28.11 -5.45
C SER A 78 4.51 27.25 -5.59
N ALA A 79 5.69 27.86 -5.52
CA ALA A 79 6.97 27.13 -5.56
C ALA A 79 7.12 26.22 -4.33
N GLN A 80 6.76 26.71 -3.13
CA GLN A 80 6.75 25.92 -1.89
C GLN A 80 5.85 24.69 -2.03
N GLU A 81 4.60 24.87 -2.49
CA GLU A 81 3.65 23.79 -2.68
C GLU A 81 4.16 22.76 -3.70
N SER A 82 4.67 23.21 -4.84
CA SER A 82 5.25 22.35 -5.87
C SER A 82 6.44 21.53 -5.36
N LEU A 83 7.34 22.15 -4.60
CA LEU A 83 8.50 21.47 -4.01
C LEU A 83 8.08 20.46 -2.94
N LEU A 84 7.05 20.75 -2.15
CA LEU A 84 6.48 19.82 -1.17
C LEU A 84 5.91 18.57 -1.84
N VAL A 85 5.15 18.74 -2.93
CA VAL A 85 4.60 17.63 -3.70
C VAL A 85 5.71 16.76 -4.30
N LEU A 86 6.72 17.40 -4.94
CA LEU A 86 7.87 16.68 -5.50
C LEU A 86 8.65 15.91 -4.41
N PHE A 87 8.83 16.52 -3.25
CA PHE A 87 9.47 15.90 -2.12
C PHE A 87 8.68 14.67 -1.64
N GLY A 88 7.36 14.81 -1.45
CA GLY A 88 6.45 13.72 -1.08
C GLY A 88 6.53 12.55 -2.06
N GLN A 89 6.46 12.81 -3.36
CA GLN A 89 6.56 11.78 -4.39
C GLN A 89 7.90 11.03 -4.37
N LYS A 90 9.02 11.72 -4.12
CA LYS A 90 10.33 11.04 -3.99
C LYS A 90 10.38 10.12 -2.75
N MET A 91 9.79 10.56 -1.64
CA MET A 91 9.67 9.74 -0.43
C MET A 91 8.80 8.50 -0.66
N THR A 92 7.64 8.70 -1.28
CA THR A 92 6.69 7.64 -1.65
C THR A 92 7.33 6.60 -2.57
N HIS A 93 8.05 7.05 -3.60
CA HIS A 93 8.77 6.15 -4.51
C HIS A 93 9.81 5.29 -3.76
N ALA A 94 10.61 5.91 -2.91
CA ALA A 94 11.63 5.19 -2.13
C ALA A 94 10.99 4.14 -1.21
N LEU A 95 9.88 4.50 -0.54
CA LEU A 95 9.16 3.62 0.37
C LEU A 95 8.52 2.43 -0.37
N ARG A 96 7.83 2.69 -1.49
CA ARG A 96 7.25 1.62 -2.34
C ARG A 96 8.32 0.67 -2.87
N SER A 97 9.48 1.19 -3.28
CA SER A 97 10.60 0.37 -3.75
C SER A 97 11.15 -0.54 -2.63
N GLU A 98 11.28 -0.02 -1.40
CA GLU A 98 11.73 -0.83 -0.26
C GLU A 98 10.70 -1.90 0.11
N MET A 99 9.41 -1.55 0.13
CA MET A 99 8.33 -2.52 0.38
C MET A 99 8.26 -3.59 -0.71
N SER A 100 8.43 -3.24 -1.99
CA SER A 100 8.47 -4.18 -3.10
C SER A 100 9.65 -5.16 -2.96
N ARG A 101 10.83 -4.63 -2.64
CA ARG A 101 12.02 -5.46 -2.36
C ARG A 101 11.80 -6.39 -1.17
N LYS A 102 11.11 -5.91 -0.13
CA LYS A 102 10.74 -6.72 1.03
C LYS A 102 9.77 -7.83 0.66
N LEU A 103 8.74 -7.52 -0.13
CA LEU A 103 7.72 -8.47 -0.57
C LEU A 103 8.35 -9.70 -1.26
N THR A 104 9.32 -9.48 -2.15
CA THR A 104 9.99 -10.58 -2.87
C THR A 104 10.88 -11.43 -1.96
N LYS A 105 11.24 -10.94 -0.79
CA LYS A 105 12.10 -11.66 0.18
C LYS A 105 11.31 -12.34 1.30
N LEU A 106 10.00 -12.13 1.38
CA LEU A 106 9.19 -12.77 2.41
C LEU A 106 9.02 -14.28 2.14
N PRO A 107 9.01 -15.13 3.18
CA PRO A 107 8.66 -16.54 3.04
C PRO A 107 7.23 -16.71 2.51
N ALA A 108 7.01 -17.75 1.71
CA ALA A 108 5.68 -18.09 1.20
C ALA A 108 4.67 -18.36 2.35
N SER A 109 5.14 -18.96 3.45
CA SER A 109 4.34 -19.20 4.67
C SER A 109 3.79 -17.92 5.28
N THR A 110 4.57 -16.84 5.25
CA THR A 110 4.16 -15.52 5.76
C THR A 110 3.12 -14.87 4.84
N LEU A 111 3.29 -15.00 3.53
CA LEU A 111 2.37 -14.43 2.52
C LEU A 111 1.04 -15.19 2.46
N ALA A 112 1.07 -16.51 2.56
CA ALA A 112 -0.13 -17.35 2.51
C ALA A 112 -1.12 -17.07 3.66
N GLY A 113 -0.64 -16.56 4.80
CA GLY A 113 -1.47 -16.18 5.95
C GLY A 113 -2.01 -14.75 5.89
N GLN A 114 -1.66 -13.95 4.88
CA GLN A 114 -2.09 -12.55 4.77
C GLN A 114 -3.24 -12.39 3.77
N ASN A 115 -4.14 -11.45 4.07
CA ASN A 115 -5.18 -11.06 3.12
C ASN A 115 -4.55 -10.22 1.98
N PRO A 116 -4.65 -10.65 0.71
CA PRO A 116 -4.06 -9.90 -0.42
C PRO A 116 -4.54 -8.44 -0.50
N GLY A 117 -5.82 -8.18 -0.14
CA GLY A 117 -6.39 -6.83 -0.10
C GLY A 117 -5.73 -5.93 0.95
N GLU A 118 -5.38 -6.48 2.12
CA GLU A 118 -4.65 -5.72 3.15
C GLU A 118 -3.22 -5.41 2.72
N VAL A 119 -2.55 -6.35 2.07
CA VAL A 119 -1.20 -6.12 1.53
C VAL A 119 -1.26 -5.03 0.46
N ALA A 120 -2.20 -5.10 -0.49
CA ALA A 120 -2.39 -4.08 -1.52
C ALA A 120 -2.70 -2.70 -0.91
N ALA A 121 -3.56 -2.63 0.12
CA ALA A 121 -3.90 -1.39 0.82
C ALA A 121 -2.67 -0.75 1.50
N ARG A 122 -1.70 -1.53 1.98
CA ARG A 122 -0.43 -1.00 2.52
C ARG A 122 0.42 -0.33 1.43
N PHE A 123 0.47 -0.90 0.23
CA PHE A 123 1.23 -0.35 -0.90
C PHE A 123 0.62 0.92 -1.51
N SER A 124 -0.69 1.12 -1.39
CA SER A 124 -1.40 2.30 -1.85
C SER A 124 -1.75 3.23 -0.69
N GLY A 125 -2.83 2.97 0.04
CA GLY A 125 -3.41 3.87 1.01
C GLY A 125 -2.50 4.23 2.19
N ASP A 126 -1.75 3.26 2.77
CA ASP A 126 -0.85 3.56 3.88
C ASP A 126 0.35 4.41 3.43
N VAL A 127 0.89 4.14 2.24
CA VAL A 127 1.99 4.94 1.68
C VAL A 127 1.53 6.35 1.36
N ASP A 128 0.30 6.53 0.81
CA ASP A 128 -0.27 7.85 0.52
C ASP A 128 -0.51 8.65 1.81
N THR A 129 -0.91 7.99 2.91
CA THR A 129 -1.02 8.68 4.21
C THR A 129 0.34 9.10 4.77
N VAL A 130 1.40 8.33 4.51
CA VAL A 130 2.79 8.71 4.86
C VAL A 130 3.27 9.88 3.99
N GLU A 131 2.89 9.94 2.72
CA GLU A 131 3.15 11.13 1.86
C GLU A 131 2.50 12.38 2.44
N ALA A 132 1.22 12.29 2.83
CA ALA A 132 0.50 13.40 3.45
C ALA A 132 1.17 13.91 4.73
N LEU A 133 1.90 13.06 5.47
CA LEU A 133 2.69 13.48 6.64
C LEU A 133 3.73 14.57 6.30
N PHE A 134 4.33 14.51 5.13
CA PHE A 134 5.37 15.45 4.70
C PHE A 134 4.81 16.61 3.89
N THR A 135 3.75 16.40 3.11
CA THR A 135 3.17 17.44 2.25
C THR A 135 2.23 18.36 3.01
N SER A 136 1.29 17.82 3.78
CA SER A 136 0.27 18.56 4.52
C SER A 136 0.27 18.30 6.04
N GLY A 137 1.31 17.66 6.56
CA GLY A 137 1.46 17.38 7.99
C GLY A 137 2.56 18.22 8.63
N ILE A 138 3.74 17.62 8.85
CA ILE A 138 4.80 18.23 9.67
C ILE A 138 5.33 19.54 9.08
N ILE A 139 5.61 19.57 7.77
CA ILE A 139 6.24 20.75 7.14
C ILE A 139 5.27 21.93 7.12
N SER A 140 4.00 21.68 6.75
CA SER A 140 2.94 22.69 6.78
C SER A 140 2.71 23.21 8.20
N MET A 141 2.60 22.31 9.19
CA MET A 141 2.44 22.68 10.60
C MET A 141 3.55 23.61 11.10
N VAL A 142 4.81 23.31 10.76
CA VAL A 142 5.94 24.17 11.14
C VAL A 142 5.87 25.51 10.41
N ALA A 143 5.55 25.53 9.12
CA ALA A 143 5.41 26.76 8.35
C ALA A 143 4.28 27.65 8.89
N ASP A 144 3.12 27.06 9.22
CA ASP A 144 1.96 27.78 9.77
C ASP A 144 2.24 28.32 11.18
N ALA A 145 2.92 27.53 12.03
CA ALA A 145 3.38 28.00 13.32
C ALA A 145 4.36 29.18 13.19
N CYS A 146 5.33 29.09 12.28
CA CYS A 146 6.26 30.19 11.98
C CYS A 146 5.52 31.42 11.46
N ARG A 147 4.48 31.25 10.60
CA ARG A 147 3.66 32.35 10.09
C ARG A 147 2.91 33.06 11.21
N ILE A 148 2.25 32.31 12.10
CA ILE A 148 1.55 32.89 13.27
C ILE A 148 2.54 33.66 14.14
N LEU A 149 3.68 33.08 14.50
CA LEU A 149 4.70 33.74 15.34
C LEU A 149 5.25 35.00 14.68
N SER A 150 5.51 34.95 13.37
CA SER A 150 6.04 36.11 12.62
C SER A 150 5.02 37.24 12.54
N ILE A 151 3.75 36.94 12.28
CA ILE A 151 2.66 37.93 12.28
C ILE A 151 2.50 38.54 13.69
N MET A 152 2.48 37.70 14.73
CA MET A 152 2.40 38.18 16.12
C MET A 152 3.57 39.11 16.48
N ALA A 153 4.80 38.79 16.06
CA ALA A 153 5.95 39.64 16.27
C ALA A 153 5.81 41.00 15.56
N VAL A 154 5.36 41.02 14.30
CA VAL A 154 5.10 42.25 13.56
C VAL A 154 4.03 43.11 14.24
N ILE A 155 2.92 42.50 14.69
CA ILE A 155 1.85 43.21 15.40
C ILE A 155 2.37 43.77 16.73
N ALA A 156 3.15 43.01 17.50
CA ALA A 156 3.72 43.45 18.78
C ALA A 156 4.64 44.68 18.63
N VAL A 157 5.45 44.71 17.55
CA VAL A 157 6.29 45.87 17.23
C VAL A 157 5.47 47.09 16.79
N LYS A 158 4.35 46.88 16.09
CA LYS A 158 3.50 47.97 15.57
C LYS A 158 2.50 48.48 16.61
N ASN A 159 1.96 47.59 17.40
CA ASN A 159 0.95 47.93 18.42
C ASN A 159 0.93 46.88 19.54
N THR A 160 1.54 47.22 20.70
CA THR A 160 1.69 46.31 21.85
C THR A 160 0.33 45.97 22.49
N GLY A 161 -0.62 46.94 22.54
CA GLY A 161 -1.96 46.70 23.11
C GLY A 161 -2.72 45.64 22.33
N LEU A 162 -2.66 45.71 21.02
CA LEU A 162 -3.29 44.75 20.14
C LEU A 162 -2.64 43.35 20.23
N ALA A 163 -1.31 43.30 20.34
CA ALA A 163 -0.62 42.03 20.55
C ALA A 163 -1.10 41.34 21.83
N LEU A 164 -1.37 42.09 22.91
CA LEU A 164 -1.94 41.56 24.15
C LEU A 164 -3.37 41.02 23.96
N ILE A 165 -4.21 41.72 23.22
CA ILE A 165 -5.59 41.22 22.89
C ILE A 165 -5.49 39.93 22.09
N LEU A 166 -4.64 39.88 21.08
CA LEU A 166 -4.48 38.66 20.27
C LEU A 166 -3.88 37.52 21.10
N LEU A 167 -2.93 37.80 21.98
CA LEU A 167 -2.36 36.79 22.88
C LEU A 167 -3.43 36.18 23.81
N LEU A 168 -4.48 36.93 24.15
CA LEU A 168 -5.62 36.45 24.93
C LEU A 168 -6.64 35.69 24.06
N VAL A 169 -6.94 36.21 22.88
CA VAL A 169 -7.99 35.66 21.99
C VAL A 169 -7.53 34.39 21.28
N LEU A 170 -6.25 34.31 20.84
CA LEU A 170 -5.75 33.16 20.09
C LEU A 170 -5.82 31.83 20.86
N PRO A 171 -5.44 31.75 22.16
CA PRO A 171 -5.62 30.50 22.92
C PRO A 171 -7.09 30.10 23.07
N LEU A 172 -7.97 31.07 23.29
CA LEU A 172 -9.42 30.81 23.37
C LEU A 172 -9.95 30.26 22.05
N PHE A 173 -9.55 30.87 20.93
CA PHE A 173 -9.88 30.39 19.59
C PHE A 173 -9.29 29.00 19.31
N ALA A 174 -8.03 28.74 19.69
CA ALA A 174 -7.41 27.44 19.54
C ALA A 174 -8.15 26.34 20.33
N VAL A 175 -8.60 26.63 21.56
CA VAL A 175 -9.42 25.71 22.37
C VAL A 175 -10.77 25.44 21.71
N PHE A 176 -11.43 26.48 21.21
CA PHE A 176 -12.69 26.33 20.45
C PHE A 176 -12.50 25.47 19.21
N THR A 177 -11.51 25.81 18.37
CA THR A 177 -11.16 25.06 17.17
C THR A 177 -10.90 23.60 17.48
N ARG A 178 -10.06 23.33 18.50
CA ARG A 178 -9.78 21.96 18.94
C ARG A 178 -11.04 21.20 19.39
N HIS A 179 -11.95 21.87 20.10
CA HIS A 179 -13.22 21.26 20.54
C HIS A 179 -14.09 20.86 19.37
N VAL A 180 -14.30 21.75 18.40
CA VAL A 180 -15.11 21.47 17.21
C VAL A 180 -14.45 20.40 16.37
N GLN A 181 -13.14 20.48 16.09
CA GLN A 181 -12.42 19.53 15.28
C GLN A 181 -12.41 18.11 15.87
N THR A 182 -12.32 17.95 17.20
CA THR A 182 -12.44 16.62 17.82
C THR A 182 -13.81 15.99 17.60
N ARG A 183 -14.89 16.78 17.64
CA ARG A 183 -16.24 16.30 17.35
C ARG A 183 -16.44 15.97 15.87
N MET A 184 -15.94 16.84 15.01
CA MET A 184 -15.95 16.64 13.56
C MET A 184 -15.18 15.39 13.15
N LEU A 185 -13.97 15.15 13.75
CA LEU A 185 -13.20 13.93 13.50
C LEU A 185 -13.99 12.66 13.86
N ALA A 186 -14.65 12.65 15.02
CA ALA A 186 -15.47 11.51 15.42
C ALA A 186 -16.59 11.25 14.39
N ALA A 187 -17.29 12.30 13.95
CA ALA A 187 -18.32 12.20 12.93
C ALA A 187 -17.77 11.71 11.56
N GLN A 188 -16.59 12.20 11.16
CA GLN A 188 -15.93 11.73 9.93
C GLN A 188 -15.53 10.26 10.00
N LEU A 189 -15.05 9.77 11.16
CA LEU A 189 -14.72 8.36 11.34
C LEU A 189 -15.96 7.46 11.26
N ASP A 190 -17.08 7.92 11.86
CA ASP A 190 -18.36 7.22 11.76
C ASP A 190 -18.87 7.20 10.32
N ASN A 191 -18.77 8.32 9.61
CA ASN A 191 -19.11 8.39 8.19
C ASN A 191 -18.26 7.44 7.34
N ARG A 192 -16.93 7.40 7.54
CA ARG A 192 -16.06 6.45 6.81
C ARG A 192 -16.44 4.99 7.06
N ARG A 193 -16.81 4.63 8.30
CA ARG A 193 -17.27 3.27 8.63
C ARG A 193 -18.59 2.95 7.94
N ALA A 194 -19.54 3.87 7.95
CA ALA A 194 -20.83 3.70 7.31
C ALA A 194 -20.70 3.58 5.78
N VAL A 195 -19.89 4.45 5.13
CA VAL A 195 -19.60 4.36 3.70
C VAL A 195 -18.90 3.04 3.35
N ALA A 196 -17.98 2.57 4.18
CA ALA A 196 -17.31 1.28 3.97
C ALA A 196 -18.31 0.12 4.05
N ALA A 197 -19.28 0.18 4.97
CA ALA A 197 -20.35 -0.83 5.07
C ALA A 197 -21.24 -0.85 3.82
N VAL A 198 -21.64 0.32 3.31
CA VAL A 198 -22.40 0.44 2.04
C VAL A 198 -21.59 -0.13 0.88
N SER A 199 -20.32 0.28 0.75
CA SER A 199 -19.44 -0.18 -0.33
C SER A 199 -19.20 -1.69 -0.30
N GLY A 200 -19.17 -2.31 0.89
CA GLY A 200 -19.02 -3.76 1.06
C GLY A 200 -20.25 -4.56 0.63
N GLN A 201 -21.45 -3.97 0.68
CA GLN A 201 -22.70 -4.65 0.30
C GLN A 201 -22.76 -4.97 -1.21
N VAL A 202 -22.21 -4.11 -2.06
CA VAL A 202 -22.29 -4.29 -3.51
C VAL A 202 -21.53 -5.53 -3.99
N PRO A 203 -20.24 -5.71 -3.66
CA PRO A 203 -19.51 -6.95 -4.00
C PRO A 203 -20.15 -8.20 -3.40
N GLU A 204 -20.64 -8.13 -2.15
CA GLU A 204 -21.34 -9.23 -1.49
C GLU A 204 -22.60 -9.65 -2.26
N THR A 205 -23.42 -8.66 -2.69
CA THR A 205 -24.62 -8.89 -3.49
C THR A 205 -24.29 -9.52 -4.84
N LEU A 206 -23.27 -8.99 -5.54
CA LEU A 206 -22.84 -9.52 -6.84
C LEU A 206 -22.29 -10.94 -6.72
N HIS A 207 -21.51 -11.22 -5.71
CA HIS A 207 -20.99 -12.56 -5.46
C HIS A 207 -22.10 -13.58 -5.20
N ASN A 208 -23.14 -13.19 -4.48
CA ASN A 208 -24.24 -14.04 -4.09
C ASN A 208 -25.47 -13.91 -5.01
N ILE A 209 -25.37 -13.23 -6.16
CA ILE A 209 -26.52 -12.91 -7.02
C ILE A 209 -27.33 -14.14 -7.43
N ARG A 210 -26.67 -15.26 -7.71
CA ARG A 210 -27.34 -16.53 -8.07
C ARG A 210 -28.20 -17.04 -6.92
N THR A 211 -27.70 -17.01 -5.70
CA THR A 211 -28.40 -17.45 -4.49
C THR A 211 -29.58 -16.53 -4.20
N ILE A 212 -29.39 -15.21 -4.29
CA ILE A 212 -30.43 -14.20 -4.10
C ILE A 212 -31.59 -14.46 -5.08
N ARG A 213 -31.29 -14.62 -6.37
CA ARG A 213 -32.28 -14.91 -7.41
C ARG A 213 -32.96 -16.27 -7.24
N ALA A 214 -32.20 -17.32 -6.89
CA ALA A 214 -32.73 -18.65 -6.71
C ALA A 214 -33.70 -18.76 -5.52
N LEU A 215 -33.51 -17.94 -4.50
CA LEU A 215 -34.31 -17.95 -3.28
C LEU A 215 -35.33 -16.80 -3.19
N GLY A 216 -35.41 -15.90 -4.17
CA GLY A 216 -36.32 -14.75 -4.15
C GLY A 216 -36.06 -13.77 -3.00
N LEU A 217 -34.79 -13.47 -2.72
CA LEU A 217 -34.36 -12.64 -1.58
C LEU A 217 -34.09 -11.19 -1.95
N GLU A 218 -34.57 -10.71 -3.09
CA GLU A 218 -34.36 -9.35 -3.59
C GLU A 218 -34.82 -8.29 -2.58
N ASP A 219 -36.06 -8.41 -2.09
CA ASP A 219 -36.63 -7.47 -1.12
C ASP A 219 -35.86 -7.46 0.22
N TYR A 220 -35.31 -8.60 0.61
CA TYR A 220 -34.46 -8.68 1.81
C TYR A 220 -33.16 -7.89 1.61
N MET A 221 -32.51 -8.05 0.45
CA MET A 221 -31.27 -7.37 0.12
C MET A 221 -31.49 -5.85 -0.04
N GLU A 222 -32.61 -5.44 -0.66
CA GLU A 222 -32.98 -4.03 -0.80
C GLU A 222 -33.14 -3.36 0.59
N ARG A 223 -33.94 -3.94 1.48
CA ARG A 223 -34.10 -3.41 2.86
C ARG A 223 -32.80 -3.37 3.64
N ARG A 224 -31.92 -4.35 3.44
CA ARG A 224 -30.58 -4.38 4.08
C ARG A 224 -29.70 -3.24 3.57
N TYR A 225 -29.74 -3.00 2.26
CA TYR A 225 -28.98 -1.93 1.63
C TYR A 225 -29.50 -0.54 2.03
N ASP A 226 -30.81 -0.33 2.03
CA ASP A 226 -31.44 0.91 2.46
C ASP A 226 -31.08 1.27 3.91
N ARG A 227 -31.00 0.29 4.80
CA ARG A 227 -30.56 0.53 6.18
C ARG A 227 -29.12 1.05 6.20
N CYS A 228 -28.20 0.44 5.46
CA CYS A 228 -26.81 0.88 5.39
C CYS A 228 -26.68 2.28 4.79
N ILE A 229 -27.49 2.61 3.75
CA ILE A 229 -27.54 3.95 3.17
C ILE A 229 -28.06 4.96 4.20
N GLY A 230 -29.12 4.62 4.94
CA GLY A 230 -29.66 5.48 5.98
C GLY A 230 -28.67 5.80 7.09
N GLU A 231 -27.91 4.80 7.55
CA GLU A 231 -26.83 4.99 8.53
C GLU A 231 -25.70 5.88 7.97
N SER A 232 -25.32 5.68 6.69
CA SER A 232 -24.32 6.52 6.02
C SER A 232 -24.79 7.96 5.88
N TYR A 233 -26.05 8.17 5.48
CA TYR A 233 -26.64 9.49 5.37
C TYR A 233 -26.65 10.23 6.71
N ALA A 234 -27.09 9.58 7.80
CA ALA A 234 -27.11 10.16 9.13
C ALA A 234 -25.70 10.50 9.66
N ALA A 235 -24.69 9.72 9.30
CA ALA A 235 -23.31 10.00 9.66
C ALA A 235 -22.74 11.19 8.85
N MET A 236 -23.08 11.27 7.55
CA MET A 236 -22.70 12.40 6.69
C MET A 236 -23.36 13.71 7.16
N GLU A 237 -24.65 13.68 7.51
CA GLU A 237 -25.38 14.84 8.02
C GLU A 237 -24.72 15.42 9.28
N ARG A 238 -24.29 14.56 10.22
CA ARG A 238 -23.54 15.00 11.41
C ARG A 238 -22.21 15.66 11.05
N THR A 239 -21.49 15.13 10.06
CA THR A 239 -20.22 15.73 9.60
C THR A 239 -20.47 17.12 9.02
N ASN A 240 -21.44 17.22 8.11
CA ASN A 240 -21.81 18.47 7.45
C ASN A 240 -22.30 19.54 8.45
N PHE A 241 -22.99 19.13 9.53
CA PHE A 241 -23.42 20.04 10.58
C PHE A 241 -22.23 20.74 11.26
N TYR A 242 -21.18 20.01 11.62
CA TYR A 242 -19.99 20.61 12.23
C TYR A 242 -19.23 21.52 11.25
N ASP A 243 -19.11 21.13 9.97
CA ASP A 243 -18.51 21.95 8.92
C ASP A 243 -19.29 23.26 8.72
N ALA A 244 -20.64 23.17 8.66
CA ALA A 244 -21.52 24.32 8.45
C ALA A 244 -21.46 25.32 9.60
N ILE A 245 -21.22 24.91 10.83
CA ILE A 245 -21.12 25.81 11.99
C ILE A 245 -19.74 26.42 12.13
N TYR A 246 -18.68 25.65 11.80
CA TYR A 246 -17.31 26.06 12.09
C TYR A 246 -16.93 27.35 11.35
N SER A 247 -17.11 27.38 10.03
CA SER A 247 -16.71 28.53 9.19
C SER A 247 -17.38 29.84 9.55
N PRO A 248 -18.74 29.94 9.77
CA PRO A 248 -19.38 31.16 10.21
C PRO A 248 -18.91 31.66 11.58
N VAL A 249 -18.63 30.74 12.54
CA VAL A 249 -18.13 31.14 13.86
C VAL A 249 -16.73 31.76 13.76
N VAL A 250 -15.85 31.19 12.95
CA VAL A 250 -14.52 31.76 12.69
C VAL A 250 -14.66 33.16 12.08
N LEU A 251 -15.56 33.33 11.11
CA LEU A 251 -15.79 34.61 10.43
C LEU A 251 -16.33 35.69 11.38
N VAL A 252 -17.27 35.31 12.25
CA VAL A 252 -17.81 36.21 13.28
C VAL A 252 -16.75 36.61 14.30
N LEU A 253 -15.92 35.65 14.75
CA LEU A 253 -14.79 35.93 15.65
C LEU A 253 -13.76 36.88 15.03
N ASN A 254 -13.39 36.63 13.76
CA ASN A 254 -12.51 37.55 13.03
C ASN A 254 -13.11 38.95 12.94
N ALA A 255 -14.39 39.08 12.55
CA ALA A 255 -15.08 40.36 12.47
C ALA A 255 -15.17 41.06 13.83
N ALA A 256 -15.41 40.32 14.92
CA ALA A 256 -15.45 40.86 16.27
C ALA A 256 -14.08 41.43 16.70
N VAL A 257 -12.98 40.68 16.46
CA VAL A 257 -11.63 41.17 16.76
C VAL A 257 -11.30 42.43 15.96
N VAL A 258 -11.61 42.44 14.66
CA VAL A 258 -11.42 43.61 13.80
C VAL A 258 -12.27 44.80 14.31
N GLY A 259 -13.53 44.58 14.67
CA GLY A 259 -14.42 45.62 15.22
C GLY A 259 -13.89 46.21 16.53
N ILE A 260 -13.41 45.35 17.44
CA ILE A 260 -12.80 45.81 18.70
C ILE A 260 -11.56 46.67 18.40
N VAL A 261 -10.70 46.27 17.50
CA VAL A 261 -9.52 47.02 17.09
C VAL A 261 -9.91 48.41 16.54
N MET A 262 -10.90 48.44 15.65
CA MET A 262 -11.39 49.71 15.07
C MET A 262 -11.96 50.66 16.16
N LEU A 263 -12.79 50.13 17.08
CA LEU A 263 -13.35 50.92 18.15
C LEU A 263 -12.29 51.45 19.11
N LEU A 264 -11.32 50.65 19.48
CA LEU A 264 -10.21 51.07 20.33
C LEU A 264 -9.29 52.12 19.65
N SER A 265 -9.03 51.96 18.37
CA SER A 265 -8.22 52.91 17.58
C SER A 265 -8.94 54.26 17.39
N ALA A 266 -10.26 54.26 17.31
CA ALA A 266 -11.08 55.46 17.17
C ALA A 266 -11.45 56.13 18.52
N SER A 267 -11.04 55.55 19.65
CA SER A 267 -11.35 56.08 20.98
C SER A 267 -10.69 57.45 21.20
N GLY A 268 -11.44 58.42 21.69
CA GLY A 268 -10.93 59.74 22.07
C GLY A 268 -10.15 59.77 23.40
N ASN A 269 -10.01 58.64 24.10
CA ASN A 269 -9.34 58.55 25.40
C ASN A 269 -7.80 58.45 25.24
N ALA A 270 -7.07 59.41 25.81
CA ALA A 270 -5.62 59.49 25.69
C ALA A 270 -4.90 58.22 26.20
N ALA A 271 -5.38 57.58 27.28
CA ALA A 271 -4.81 56.33 27.79
C ALA A 271 -5.02 55.14 26.86
N ILE A 272 -6.14 55.10 26.16
CA ILE A 272 -6.41 54.07 25.14
C ILE A 272 -5.57 54.35 23.88
N LEU A 273 -5.46 55.58 23.45
CA LEU A 273 -4.68 55.97 22.26
C LEU A 273 -3.16 55.70 22.45
N THR A 274 -2.59 55.76 23.68
CA THR A 274 -1.20 55.39 23.90
C THR A 274 -0.94 53.91 23.68
N LEU A 275 -1.93 53.04 23.97
CA LEU A 275 -1.79 51.59 23.83
C LEU A 275 -2.29 51.05 22.48
N PHE A 276 -3.34 51.67 21.93
CA PHE A 276 -4.04 51.17 20.73
C PHE A 276 -4.05 52.17 19.56
N GLY A 277 -3.58 53.41 19.78
CA GLY A 277 -3.52 54.43 18.73
C GLY A 277 -2.56 53.99 17.61
N MET A 278 -3.06 54.03 16.40
CA MET A 278 -2.26 53.72 15.23
C MET A 278 -2.71 54.54 14.03
N SER A 279 -1.81 54.70 13.06
CA SER A 279 -2.14 55.36 11.79
C SER A 279 -3.18 54.56 11.03
N VAL A 280 -3.88 55.22 10.10
CA VAL A 280 -4.88 54.56 9.26
C VAL A 280 -4.29 53.42 8.48
N GLY A 281 -3.08 53.59 7.93
CA GLY A 281 -2.38 52.56 7.21
C GLY A 281 -1.98 51.41 8.08
N THR A 282 -1.47 51.66 9.30
CA THR A 282 -1.16 50.62 10.27
C THR A 282 -2.41 49.85 10.67
N SER A 283 -3.58 50.49 10.83
CA SER A 283 -4.84 49.81 11.13
C SER A 283 -5.23 48.83 10.01
N VAL A 284 -5.09 49.23 8.74
CA VAL A 284 -5.38 48.36 7.58
C VAL A 284 -4.40 47.17 7.53
N ALA A 285 -3.12 47.39 7.79
CA ALA A 285 -2.16 46.29 7.83
C ALA A 285 -2.48 45.29 8.94
N VAL A 286 -2.81 45.78 10.12
CA VAL A 286 -3.18 44.95 11.27
C VAL A 286 -4.41 44.11 11.01
N ILE A 287 -5.46 44.71 10.44
CA ILE A 287 -6.69 44.00 10.04
C ILE A 287 -6.34 42.85 9.07
N ASN A 288 -5.47 43.14 8.09
CA ASN A 288 -5.02 42.14 7.14
C ASN A 288 -4.25 41.00 7.82
N TYR A 289 -3.36 41.32 8.77
CA TYR A 289 -2.63 40.31 9.54
C TYR A 289 -3.55 39.47 10.45
N ILE A 290 -4.52 40.08 11.11
CA ILE A 290 -5.51 39.36 11.93
C ILE A 290 -6.23 38.32 11.06
N SER A 291 -6.73 38.72 9.91
CA SER A 291 -7.42 37.81 8.98
C SER A 291 -6.52 36.67 8.50
N ARG A 292 -5.21 36.92 8.35
CA ARG A 292 -4.23 35.91 7.93
C ARG A 292 -3.78 34.94 9.05
N ILE A 293 -4.08 35.22 10.33
CA ILE A 293 -3.76 34.34 11.47
C ILE A 293 -4.78 33.20 11.61
N PHE A 294 -6.05 33.44 11.29
CA PHE A 294 -7.11 32.46 11.54
C PHE A 294 -6.97 31.21 10.66
N ALA A 295 -6.60 31.36 9.38
CA ALA A 295 -6.44 30.23 8.47
C ALA A 295 -5.34 29.24 8.93
N PRO A 296 -4.12 29.67 9.32
CA PRO A 296 -3.12 28.74 9.91
C PRO A 296 -3.59 28.02 11.18
N ILE A 297 -4.39 28.65 12.03
CA ILE A 297 -4.92 27.96 13.24
C ILE A 297 -5.93 26.89 12.87
N GLU A 298 -6.71 27.13 11.84
CA GLU A 298 -7.64 26.14 11.29
C GLU A 298 -6.88 24.96 10.69
N SER A 299 -5.84 25.20 9.89
CA SER A 299 -5.04 24.14 9.26
C SER A 299 -4.28 23.29 10.27
N LEU A 300 -3.74 23.88 11.35
CA LEU A 300 -3.02 23.15 12.40
C LEU A 300 -3.84 21.98 12.99
N GLY A 301 -5.13 22.14 13.13
CA GLY A 301 -5.98 21.06 13.64
C GLY A 301 -6.14 19.91 12.66
N MET A 302 -6.27 20.18 11.35
CA MET A 302 -6.31 19.16 10.31
C MET A 302 -4.94 18.48 10.12
N GLU A 303 -3.88 19.24 10.26
CA GLU A 303 -2.50 18.72 10.19
C GLU A 303 -2.18 17.74 11.30
N ILE A 304 -2.63 18.00 12.53
CA ILE A 304 -2.51 17.06 13.66
C ILE A 304 -3.24 15.74 13.34
N GLN A 305 -4.42 15.80 12.73
CA GLN A 305 -5.17 14.62 12.32
C GLN A 305 -4.44 13.85 11.22
N THR A 306 -3.90 14.55 10.23
CA THR A 306 -3.07 13.97 9.16
C THR A 306 -1.86 13.24 9.74
N ILE A 307 -1.15 13.88 10.70
CA ILE A 307 -0.02 13.27 11.40
C ILE A 307 -0.44 12.00 12.15
N GLN A 308 -1.56 12.02 12.87
CA GLN A 308 -2.07 10.84 13.59
C GLN A 308 -2.41 9.68 12.64
N SER A 309 -3.09 9.98 11.53
CA SER A 309 -3.43 8.99 10.49
C SER A 309 -2.17 8.40 9.84
N ALA A 310 -1.22 9.25 9.52
CA ALA A 310 0.05 8.84 8.92
C ALA A 310 0.89 7.99 9.87
N MET A 311 0.91 8.31 11.18
CA MET A 311 1.61 7.48 12.17
C MET A 311 1.00 6.07 12.29
N ALA A 312 -0.30 5.91 12.09
CA ALA A 312 -0.92 4.60 12.00
C ALA A 312 -0.46 3.83 10.74
N GLY A 313 -0.38 4.50 9.59
CA GLY A 313 0.19 3.95 8.34
C GLY A 313 1.66 3.54 8.52
N VAL A 314 2.49 4.41 9.11
CA VAL A 314 3.89 4.12 9.44
C VAL A 314 4.01 2.83 10.25
N ARG A 315 3.21 2.65 11.31
CA ARG A 315 3.24 1.43 12.14
C ARG A 315 2.89 0.17 11.36
N ARG A 316 1.91 0.23 10.43
CA ARG A 316 1.55 -0.93 9.59
C ARG A 316 2.64 -1.26 8.58
N ILE A 317 3.26 -0.25 7.99
CA ILE A 317 4.38 -0.42 7.06
C ILE A 317 5.62 -0.94 7.80
N ASP A 318 5.96 -0.38 8.97
CA ASP A 318 7.07 -0.88 9.79
C ASP A 318 6.85 -2.34 10.19
N ALA A 319 5.63 -2.71 10.61
CA ALA A 319 5.28 -4.10 10.93
C ALA A 319 5.45 -5.03 9.71
N PHE A 320 5.18 -4.54 8.49
CA PHE A 320 5.44 -5.30 7.26
C PHE A 320 6.94 -5.42 6.95
N LEU A 321 7.71 -4.33 7.10
CA LEU A 321 9.15 -4.31 6.85
C LEU A 321 9.95 -5.13 7.89
N ASP A 322 9.44 -5.23 9.12
CA ASP A 322 10.05 -6.00 10.21
C ASP A 322 9.84 -7.52 10.11
N GLN A 323 8.97 -7.97 9.20
CA GLN A 323 8.76 -9.41 9.01
C GLN A 323 10.06 -10.12 8.62
N PRO A 324 10.28 -11.36 9.11
CA PRO A 324 11.51 -12.10 8.80
C PRO A 324 11.61 -12.38 7.31
N GLU A 325 12.79 -12.18 6.74
CA GLU A 325 13.09 -12.53 5.36
C GLU A 325 13.47 -14.00 5.26
N ARG A 326 13.18 -14.61 4.10
CA ARG A 326 13.64 -15.98 3.81
C ARG A 326 15.17 -15.99 3.74
N THR A 327 15.76 -17.04 4.22
CA THR A 327 17.19 -17.27 4.04
C THR A 327 17.44 -17.63 2.58
N ILE A 328 18.22 -16.84 1.87
CA ILE A 328 18.66 -17.17 0.51
C ILE A 328 19.90 -18.03 0.63
N PRO A 329 19.86 -19.28 0.15
CA PRO A 329 21.02 -20.16 0.20
C PRO A 329 22.19 -19.58 -0.60
N LYS A 330 23.41 -19.79 -0.12
CA LYS A 330 24.60 -19.47 -0.90
C LYS A 330 24.77 -20.52 -2.00
N GLU A 331 25.18 -20.07 -3.18
CA GLU A 331 25.38 -20.92 -4.32
C GLU A 331 26.43 -22.04 -3.99
N ARG A 332 25.98 -23.30 -4.01
CA ARG A 332 26.83 -24.48 -3.92
C ARG A 332 26.66 -25.27 -5.20
N GLU A 333 27.76 -25.74 -5.77
CA GLU A 333 27.76 -26.61 -6.95
C GLU A 333 27.29 -28.04 -6.61
N THR A 334 26.10 -28.21 -6.09
CA THR A 334 25.52 -29.51 -5.79
C THR A 334 24.43 -29.85 -6.79
N SER A 335 24.57 -30.97 -7.47
CA SER A 335 23.52 -31.53 -8.33
C SER A 335 22.42 -32.08 -7.44
N ALA A 336 21.22 -31.48 -7.48
CA ALA A 336 20.05 -32.01 -6.80
C ALA A 336 19.33 -33.09 -7.65
N ARG A 337 20.10 -33.98 -8.29
CA ARG A 337 19.59 -35.19 -8.95
C ARG A 337 19.87 -36.40 -8.06
N GLY A 338 18.84 -37.16 -7.73
CA GLY A 338 18.94 -38.32 -6.87
C GLY A 338 17.64 -38.63 -6.15
N ASP A 339 17.76 -39.43 -5.10
CA ASP A 339 16.60 -39.86 -4.28
C ASP A 339 15.94 -38.67 -3.58
N VAL A 340 14.61 -38.69 -3.49
CA VAL A 340 13.81 -37.78 -2.65
C VAL A 340 13.60 -38.44 -1.31
N VAL A 341 14.08 -37.81 -0.23
CA VAL A 341 14.00 -38.37 1.12
C VAL A 341 13.35 -37.37 2.08
N LEU A 342 12.29 -37.82 2.73
CA LEU A 342 11.74 -37.18 3.92
C LEU A 342 12.12 -38.08 5.11
N SER A 343 12.79 -37.52 6.13
CA SER A 343 13.28 -38.28 7.27
C SER A 343 12.76 -37.68 8.56
N HIS A 344 11.92 -38.44 9.28
CA HIS A 344 11.35 -38.07 10.58
C HIS A 344 10.70 -36.69 10.61
N VAL A 345 9.93 -36.36 9.54
CA VAL A 345 9.34 -35.04 9.34
C VAL A 345 8.10 -34.84 10.22
N THR A 346 8.18 -33.86 11.11
CA THR A 346 7.02 -33.32 11.84
C THR A 346 6.74 -31.90 11.38
N PHE A 347 5.47 -31.61 11.04
CA PHE A 347 5.06 -30.31 10.56
C PHE A 347 3.58 -30.01 10.85
N GLY A 348 3.28 -28.76 11.21
CA GLY A 348 1.91 -28.25 11.38
C GLY A 348 1.71 -26.81 10.91
N TYR A 349 0.46 -26.44 10.66
CA TYR A 349 0.05 -25.06 10.40
C TYR A 349 -0.43 -24.41 11.72
N GLY A 350 0.49 -24.01 12.60
CA GLY A 350 0.19 -23.53 13.94
C GLY A 350 0.26 -24.65 14.99
N GLU A 351 -0.69 -24.71 15.94
CA GLU A 351 -0.61 -25.66 17.07
C GLU A 351 -0.93 -27.12 16.70
N LYS A 352 -1.56 -27.35 15.55
CA LYS A 352 -1.97 -28.71 15.14
C LYS A 352 -0.99 -29.29 14.11
N HIS A 353 -0.32 -30.39 14.46
CA HIS A 353 0.53 -31.13 13.53
C HIS A 353 -0.31 -31.83 12.46
N VAL A 354 0.14 -31.76 11.21
CA VAL A 354 -0.43 -32.42 10.03
C VAL A 354 0.37 -33.65 9.66
N LEU A 355 1.70 -33.55 9.74
CA LEU A 355 2.63 -34.66 9.59
C LEU A 355 3.32 -34.89 10.94
N ASN A 356 3.44 -36.15 11.36
CA ASN A 356 4.02 -36.52 12.64
C ASN A 356 4.97 -37.69 12.41
N ASP A 357 6.28 -37.46 12.58
CA ASP A 357 7.34 -38.44 12.35
C ASP A 357 7.24 -39.17 11.00
N PHE A 358 6.86 -38.42 9.95
CA PHE A 358 6.65 -38.97 8.61
C PHE A 358 7.98 -39.18 7.90
N SER A 359 8.20 -40.42 7.43
CA SER A 359 9.40 -40.79 6.69
C SER A 359 9.04 -41.50 5.39
N MET A 360 9.66 -41.10 4.29
CA MET A 360 9.57 -41.79 3.00
C MET A 360 10.81 -41.56 2.16
N THR A 361 11.13 -42.55 1.32
CA THR A 361 12.20 -42.45 0.32
C THR A 361 11.62 -42.80 -1.04
N VAL A 362 11.88 -41.95 -2.04
CA VAL A 362 11.57 -42.19 -3.45
C VAL A 362 12.89 -42.25 -4.21
N LYS A 363 13.17 -43.38 -4.85
CA LYS A 363 14.38 -43.57 -5.62
C LYS A 363 14.39 -42.72 -6.90
N GLN A 364 15.56 -42.33 -7.35
CA GLN A 364 15.70 -41.62 -8.62
C GLN A 364 15.03 -42.42 -9.76
N GLY A 365 14.14 -41.75 -10.52
CA GLY A 365 13.38 -42.38 -11.60
C GLY A 365 12.16 -43.19 -11.15
N GLU A 366 11.92 -43.31 -9.83
CA GLU A 366 10.75 -44.00 -9.28
C GLU A 366 9.51 -43.12 -9.40
N GLN A 367 8.35 -43.77 -9.62
CA GLN A 367 7.03 -43.14 -9.61
C GLN A 367 6.29 -43.55 -8.33
N VAL A 368 5.89 -42.55 -7.54
CA VAL A 368 5.20 -42.76 -6.26
C VAL A 368 3.93 -41.94 -6.20
N THR A 369 2.83 -42.57 -5.81
CA THR A 369 1.57 -41.89 -5.58
C THR A 369 1.28 -41.82 -4.08
N LEU A 370 1.06 -40.61 -3.57
CA LEU A 370 0.62 -40.38 -2.20
C LEU A 370 -0.88 -40.62 -2.08
N VAL A 371 -1.27 -41.56 -1.25
CA VAL A 371 -2.66 -41.91 -0.98
C VAL A 371 -3.02 -41.59 0.48
N GLY A 372 -4.28 -41.34 0.76
CA GLY A 372 -4.76 -40.99 2.09
C GLY A 372 -6.02 -40.15 2.06
N ARG A 373 -6.70 -40.02 3.20
CA ARG A 373 -7.93 -39.25 3.33
C ARG A 373 -7.68 -37.77 3.00
N THR A 374 -8.73 -37.04 2.61
CA THR A 374 -8.67 -35.59 2.48
C THR A 374 -8.23 -34.97 3.80
N GLY A 375 -7.25 -34.05 3.75
CA GLY A 375 -6.65 -33.47 4.95
C GLY A 375 -5.53 -34.29 5.61
N ALA A 376 -5.17 -35.47 5.08
CA ALA A 376 -4.10 -36.31 5.64
C ALA A 376 -2.68 -35.70 5.50
N GLY A 377 -2.50 -34.59 4.78
CA GLY A 377 -1.20 -33.94 4.63
C GLY A 377 -0.51 -34.20 3.28
N LYS A 378 -1.18 -34.79 2.28
CA LYS A 378 -0.59 -35.04 0.95
C LYS A 378 -0.05 -33.76 0.30
N SER A 379 -0.86 -32.71 0.19
CA SER A 379 -0.40 -31.41 -0.35
C SER A 379 0.59 -30.70 0.58
N THR A 380 0.65 -31.06 1.87
CA THR A 380 1.68 -30.57 2.80
C THR A 380 3.05 -31.15 2.44
N VAL A 381 3.12 -32.44 2.07
CA VAL A 381 4.36 -33.06 1.58
C VAL A 381 4.88 -32.30 0.35
N PHE A 382 4.00 -31.92 -0.60
CA PHE A 382 4.41 -31.13 -1.77
C PHE A 382 4.92 -29.74 -1.39
N LYS A 383 4.24 -29.07 -0.46
CA LYS A 383 4.68 -27.74 0.00
C LYS A 383 6.04 -27.79 0.70
N LEU A 384 6.34 -28.86 1.42
CA LEU A 384 7.66 -29.08 2.02
C LEU A 384 8.72 -29.39 0.95
N LEU A 385 8.43 -30.24 -0.04
CA LEU A 385 9.34 -30.52 -1.16
C LEU A 385 9.62 -29.30 -2.01
N LEU A 386 8.64 -28.42 -2.21
CA LEU A 386 8.80 -27.13 -2.89
C LEU A 386 9.59 -26.11 -2.05
N GLY A 387 9.90 -26.41 -0.78
CA GLY A 387 10.58 -25.48 0.13
C GLY A 387 9.75 -24.24 0.49
N LEU A 388 8.41 -24.31 0.34
CA LEU A 388 7.51 -23.24 0.73
C LEU A 388 7.34 -23.16 2.25
N TYR A 389 7.54 -24.29 2.93
CA TYR A 389 7.53 -24.45 4.37
C TYR A 389 8.74 -25.28 4.80
N HIS A 390 9.18 -25.10 6.05
CA HIS A 390 10.22 -25.90 6.67
C HIS A 390 9.62 -26.83 7.71
N PRO A 391 10.09 -28.07 7.83
CA PRO A 391 9.64 -28.98 8.89
C PRO A 391 10.07 -28.43 10.26
N GLU A 392 9.31 -28.76 11.31
CA GLU A 392 9.66 -28.44 12.69
C GLU A 392 10.79 -29.35 13.19
N THR A 393 10.72 -30.63 12.81
CA THR A 393 11.77 -31.62 13.04
C THR A 393 11.93 -32.50 11.81
N GLY A 394 13.08 -33.13 11.69
CA GLY A 394 13.42 -33.96 10.53
C GLY A 394 14.04 -33.15 9.37
N SER A 395 14.15 -33.79 8.21
CA SER A 395 14.76 -33.19 7.02
C SER A 395 14.04 -33.62 5.74
N VAL A 396 14.11 -32.75 4.73
CA VAL A 396 13.57 -32.99 3.37
C VAL A 396 14.67 -32.72 2.37
N THR A 397 15.12 -33.78 1.68
CA THR A 397 16.26 -33.69 0.76
C THR A 397 15.96 -34.23 -0.63
N ILE A 398 16.63 -33.70 -1.65
CA ILE A 398 16.64 -34.19 -3.04
C ILE A 398 18.10 -34.38 -3.44
N GLY A 399 18.48 -35.63 -3.81
CA GLY A 399 19.88 -35.95 -4.13
C GLY A 399 20.84 -35.67 -2.97
N GLY A 400 20.35 -35.77 -1.71
CA GLY A 400 21.14 -35.48 -0.51
C GLY A 400 21.27 -33.98 -0.16
N VAL A 401 20.68 -33.09 -0.97
CA VAL A 401 20.64 -31.63 -0.71
C VAL A 401 19.32 -31.26 -0.03
N ASP A 402 19.38 -30.53 1.09
CA ASP A 402 18.18 -30.03 1.73
C ASP A 402 17.43 -29.06 0.78
N VAL A 403 16.11 -29.22 0.68
CA VAL A 403 15.29 -28.38 -0.21
C VAL A 403 15.36 -26.88 0.16
N ALA A 404 15.69 -26.56 1.41
CA ALA A 404 15.94 -25.21 1.88
C ALA A 404 17.24 -24.61 1.31
N ASP A 405 18.21 -25.45 0.95
CA ASP A 405 19.51 -25.06 0.41
C ASP A 405 19.53 -25.01 -1.14
N ILE A 406 18.41 -25.37 -1.80
CA ILE A 406 18.28 -25.23 -3.27
C ILE A 406 18.06 -23.76 -3.61
N THR A 407 18.99 -23.18 -4.38
CA THR A 407 18.90 -21.78 -4.81
C THR A 407 17.75 -21.57 -5.80
N ASP A 408 17.21 -20.34 -5.86
CA ASP A 408 16.10 -20.00 -6.76
C ASP A 408 16.47 -20.27 -8.24
N ALA A 409 17.70 -20.00 -8.65
CA ALA A 409 18.18 -20.24 -10.01
C ALA A 409 18.17 -21.74 -10.40
N ARG A 410 18.31 -22.64 -9.44
CA ARG A 410 18.34 -24.09 -9.68
C ARG A 410 17.01 -24.78 -9.37
N ARG A 411 16.08 -24.10 -8.71
CA ARG A 411 14.83 -24.72 -8.24
C ARG A 411 14.05 -25.36 -9.39
N ARG A 412 13.92 -24.69 -10.51
CA ARG A 412 13.17 -25.19 -11.68
C ARG A 412 13.83 -26.39 -12.38
N THR A 413 15.16 -26.53 -12.32
CA THR A 413 15.85 -27.71 -12.83
C THR A 413 15.85 -28.89 -11.85
N CYS A 414 15.55 -28.62 -10.57
CA CYS A 414 15.41 -29.68 -9.56
C CYS A 414 13.96 -30.18 -9.49
N ILE A 415 12.98 -29.28 -9.47
CA ILE A 415 11.57 -29.61 -9.20
C ILE A 415 10.67 -28.88 -10.20
N GLY A 416 9.85 -29.64 -10.92
CA GLY A 416 8.68 -29.16 -11.65
C GLY A 416 7.41 -29.48 -10.84
N CYS A 417 6.46 -28.56 -10.82
CA CYS A 417 5.16 -28.78 -10.17
C CYS A 417 4.03 -28.48 -11.13
N VAL A 418 3.12 -29.43 -11.27
CA VAL A 418 1.84 -29.25 -11.97
C VAL A 418 0.75 -29.17 -10.91
N GLU A 419 0.20 -27.96 -10.73
CA GLU A 419 -0.81 -27.68 -9.72
C GLU A 419 -2.22 -28.02 -10.21
N GLN A 420 -3.14 -28.28 -9.27
CA GLN A 420 -4.56 -28.53 -9.56
C GLN A 420 -5.21 -27.39 -10.35
N HIS A 421 -4.87 -26.15 -10.05
CA HIS A 421 -5.35 -24.96 -10.73
C HIS A 421 -4.18 -24.19 -11.35
N PHE A 422 -4.24 -23.94 -12.64
CA PHE A 422 -3.23 -23.15 -13.32
C PHE A 422 -3.26 -21.69 -12.87
N ALA A 423 -2.17 -21.25 -12.22
CA ALA A 423 -2.00 -19.84 -11.87
C ALA A 423 -1.44 -19.09 -13.10
N ARG A 424 -2.30 -18.28 -13.73
CA ARG A 424 -1.89 -17.41 -14.84
C ARG A 424 -1.15 -16.18 -14.30
N VAL A 425 -0.04 -15.82 -14.95
CA VAL A 425 0.65 -14.54 -14.75
C VAL A 425 0.35 -13.60 -15.92
N PRO A 426 0.35 -12.27 -15.75
CA PRO A 426 0.25 -11.35 -16.88
C PRO A 426 1.41 -11.56 -17.86
N GLY A 427 1.10 -11.68 -19.15
CA GLY A 427 2.12 -11.87 -20.19
C GLY A 427 1.65 -12.75 -21.35
N THR A 428 2.57 -13.08 -22.26
CA THR A 428 2.35 -13.90 -23.44
C THR A 428 2.31 -15.40 -23.11
N VAL A 429 1.89 -16.23 -24.06
CA VAL A 429 1.93 -17.70 -23.92
C VAL A 429 3.35 -18.18 -23.64
N LEU A 430 4.35 -17.61 -24.30
CA LEU A 430 5.76 -17.92 -24.06
C LEU A 430 6.14 -17.60 -22.60
N GLU A 431 5.74 -16.43 -22.11
CA GLU A 431 5.99 -16.01 -20.73
C GLU A 431 5.23 -16.85 -19.69
N GLN A 432 4.09 -17.47 -20.04
CA GLN A 432 3.43 -18.45 -19.17
C GLN A 432 4.32 -19.68 -18.93
N ILE A 433 5.12 -20.08 -19.91
CA ILE A 433 6.01 -21.26 -19.81
C ILE A 433 7.33 -20.87 -19.15
N THR A 434 7.98 -19.82 -19.63
CA THR A 434 9.30 -19.39 -19.17
C THR A 434 9.27 -18.71 -17.81
N LEU A 435 8.18 -17.97 -17.49
CA LEU A 435 8.06 -17.09 -16.33
C LEU A 435 9.18 -16.04 -16.24
N GLY A 436 9.77 -15.65 -17.39
CA GLY A 436 10.91 -14.73 -17.45
C GLY A 436 12.23 -15.31 -16.92
N ASP A 437 12.33 -16.62 -16.73
CA ASP A 437 13.53 -17.29 -16.29
C ASP A 437 14.59 -17.30 -17.42
N PRO A 438 15.74 -16.62 -17.25
CA PRO A 438 16.78 -16.56 -18.29
C PRO A 438 17.43 -17.91 -18.57
N GLY A 439 17.27 -18.90 -17.71
CA GLY A 439 17.75 -20.27 -17.91
C GLY A 439 16.86 -21.10 -18.85
N ILE A 440 15.67 -20.58 -19.22
CA ILE A 440 14.74 -21.28 -20.13
C ILE A 440 14.66 -20.53 -21.45
N THR A 441 15.27 -21.11 -22.47
CA THR A 441 15.24 -20.53 -23.83
C THR A 441 13.87 -20.72 -24.48
N ASP A 442 13.57 -19.90 -25.50
CA ASP A 442 12.35 -20.04 -26.31
C ASP A 442 12.22 -21.44 -26.93
N GLU A 443 13.35 -22.04 -27.31
CA GLU A 443 13.37 -23.39 -27.86
C GLU A 443 12.96 -24.43 -26.81
N MET A 444 13.47 -24.31 -25.57
CA MET A 444 13.07 -25.19 -24.46
C MET A 444 11.58 -25.05 -24.17
N ALA A 445 11.05 -23.84 -24.16
CA ALA A 445 9.62 -23.59 -23.96
C ALA A 445 8.75 -24.20 -25.07
N ARG A 446 9.15 -24.05 -26.34
CA ARG A 446 8.46 -24.66 -27.48
C ARG A 446 8.53 -26.20 -27.45
N ASN A 447 9.65 -26.76 -27.08
CA ASN A 447 9.81 -28.21 -26.92
C ASN A 447 8.93 -28.75 -25.78
N ALA A 448 8.81 -28.02 -24.67
CA ALA A 448 7.90 -28.36 -23.58
C ALA A 448 6.41 -28.28 -24.01
N ALA A 449 6.04 -27.30 -24.82
CA ALA A 449 4.69 -27.19 -25.38
C ALA A 449 4.38 -28.33 -26.36
N LYS A 450 5.35 -28.77 -27.16
CA LYS A 450 5.23 -29.97 -28.02
C LYS A 450 5.07 -31.23 -27.19
N LEU A 451 5.88 -31.38 -26.13
CA LEU A 451 5.82 -32.52 -25.21
C LEU A 451 4.44 -32.63 -24.57
N SER A 452 3.85 -31.51 -24.12
CA SER A 452 2.51 -31.48 -23.54
C SER A 452 1.38 -31.62 -24.59
N GLY A 453 1.68 -31.52 -25.89
CA GLY A 453 0.69 -31.57 -26.96
C GLY A 453 -0.12 -30.27 -27.15
N LEU A 454 0.35 -29.16 -26.60
CA LEU A 454 -0.32 -27.86 -26.71
C LEU A 454 0.18 -27.01 -27.90
N ASP A 455 1.35 -27.33 -28.48
CA ASP A 455 1.98 -26.54 -29.55
C ASP A 455 1.05 -26.25 -30.73
N ALA A 456 0.29 -27.24 -31.21
CA ALA A 456 -0.64 -27.05 -32.31
C ALA A 456 -1.74 -26.00 -31.97
N ALA A 457 -2.30 -26.04 -30.77
CA ALA A 457 -3.29 -25.06 -30.33
C ALA A 457 -2.67 -23.65 -30.20
N ILE A 458 -1.44 -23.53 -29.71
CA ILE A 458 -0.73 -22.25 -29.62
C ILE A 458 -0.52 -21.67 -31.03
N GLN A 459 -0.13 -22.49 -32.01
CA GLN A 459 0.10 -22.03 -33.38
C GLN A 459 -1.18 -21.54 -34.11
N THR A 460 -2.35 -21.92 -33.65
CA THR A 460 -3.62 -21.39 -34.18
C THR A 460 -3.96 -19.99 -33.68
N LEU A 461 -3.29 -19.52 -32.64
CA LEU A 461 -3.51 -18.17 -32.12
C LEU A 461 -2.91 -17.10 -33.05
N PRO A 462 -3.54 -15.91 -33.18
CA PRO A 462 -3.11 -14.86 -34.12
C PRO A 462 -1.64 -14.45 -34.01
N GLY A 463 -1.04 -14.49 -32.82
CA GLY A 463 0.37 -14.20 -32.56
C GLY A 463 1.16 -15.42 -32.10
N GLY A 464 0.59 -16.63 -32.15
CA GLY A 464 1.25 -17.84 -31.67
C GLY A 464 1.72 -17.70 -30.22
N TYR A 465 2.99 -17.97 -29.96
CA TYR A 465 3.59 -17.87 -28.63
C TYR A 465 3.66 -16.43 -28.07
N ASP A 466 3.63 -15.42 -28.93
CA ASP A 466 3.66 -14.01 -28.52
C ASP A 466 2.26 -13.45 -28.22
N THR A 467 1.21 -14.28 -28.33
CA THR A 467 -0.15 -13.88 -27.97
C THR A 467 -0.26 -13.65 -26.47
N VAL A 468 -0.77 -12.48 -26.06
CA VAL A 468 -1.02 -12.15 -24.64
C VAL A 468 -2.17 -13.02 -24.11
N CYS A 469 -1.93 -13.72 -23.00
CA CYS A 469 -2.90 -14.60 -22.39
C CYS A 469 -4.04 -13.83 -21.71
N THR A 470 -5.29 -14.17 -22.10
CA THR A 470 -6.53 -13.63 -21.53
C THR A 470 -7.39 -14.76 -20.97
N ASP A 471 -8.38 -14.41 -20.12
CA ASP A 471 -9.37 -15.38 -19.64
C ASP A 471 -10.22 -15.89 -20.82
N GLY A 472 -10.46 -17.20 -20.85
CA GLY A 472 -11.25 -17.84 -21.92
C GLY A 472 -10.46 -18.15 -23.21
N MET A 473 -9.17 -17.83 -23.29
CA MET A 473 -8.33 -18.16 -24.46
C MET A 473 -8.15 -19.66 -24.65
N PHE A 474 -7.96 -20.38 -23.56
CA PHE A 474 -7.79 -21.83 -23.54
C PHE A 474 -8.92 -22.50 -22.77
N SER A 475 -9.29 -23.70 -23.17
CA SER A 475 -10.13 -24.60 -22.39
C SER A 475 -9.43 -25.02 -21.10
N GLN A 476 -10.18 -25.56 -20.14
CA GLN A 476 -9.60 -26.03 -18.87
C GLN A 476 -8.50 -27.08 -19.09
N GLY A 477 -8.70 -27.99 -20.05
CA GLY A 477 -7.67 -28.99 -20.39
C GLY A 477 -6.43 -28.38 -21.03
N GLU A 478 -6.60 -27.38 -21.90
CA GLU A 478 -5.43 -26.68 -22.50
C GLU A 478 -4.64 -25.88 -21.46
N TRP A 479 -5.31 -25.27 -20.46
CA TRP A 479 -4.60 -24.70 -19.32
C TRP A 479 -3.80 -25.73 -18.54
N GLN A 480 -4.31 -26.96 -18.39
CA GLN A 480 -3.56 -28.05 -17.76
C GLN A 480 -2.37 -28.49 -18.61
N LEU A 481 -2.52 -28.61 -19.94
CA LEU A 481 -1.41 -28.87 -20.85
C LEU A 481 -0.33 -27.77 -20.77
N LEU A 482 -0.73 -26.51 -20.64
CA LEU A 482 0.19 -25.39 -20.44
C LEU A 482 0.91 -25.48 -19.08
N SER A 483 0.21 -25.93 -18.01
CA SER A 483 0.82 -26.20 -16.71
C SER A 483 1.90 -27.29 -16.79
N ILE A 484 1.64 -28.36 -17.56
CA ILE A 484 2.61 -29.43 -17.81
C ILE A 484 3.82 -28.87 -18.58
N ALA A 485 3.59 -28.09 -19.65
CA ALA A 485 4.66 -27.44 -20.39
C ALA A 485 5.53 -26.56 -19.50
N ARG A 486 4.92 -25.72 -18.65
CA ARG A 486 5.62 -24.88 -17.66
C ARG A 486 6.50 -25.69 -16.70
N ALA A 487 5.95 -26.79 -16.18
CA ALA A 487 6.65 -27.64 -15.24
C ALA A 487 7.83 -28.39 -15.89
N ALA A 488 7.69 -28.82 -17.15
CA ALA A 488 8.68 -29.59 -17.87
C ALA A 488 9.76 -28.74 -18.57
N ALA A 489 9.53 -27.42 -18.74
CA ALA A 489 10.37 -26.55 -19.57
C ALA A 489 11.84 -26.47 -19.13
N ALA A 490 12.11 -26.57 -17.83
CA ALA A 490 13.47 -26.55 -17.27
C ALA A 490 14.12 -27.95 -17.15
N ASP A 491 13.49 -28.99 -17.68
CA ASP A 491 13.92 -30.41 -17.55
C ASP A 491 14.17 -30.82 -16.08
N PRO A 492 13.17 -30.73 -15.19
CA PRO A 492 13.34 -30.98 -13.77
C PRO A 492 13.68 -32.46 -13.48
N ALA A 493 14.48 -32.69 -12.44
CA ALA A 493 14.80 -34.03 -11.97
C ALA A 493 13.60 -34.72 -11.27
N VAL A 494 12.77 -33.92 -10.60
CA VAL A 494 11.60 -34.38 -9.86
C VAL A 494 10.36 -33.66 -10.38
N LEU A 495 9.27 -34.40 -10.62
CA LEU A 495 8.00 -33.85 -11.06
C LEU A 495 6.93 -34.12 -9.98
N LEU A 496 6.29 -33.07 -9.49
CA LEU A 496 5.19 -33.12 -8.54
C LEU A 496 3.87 -32.89 -9.28
N LEU A 497 2.88 -33.81 -9.09
CA LEU A 497 1.61 -33.82 -9.80
C LEU A 497 0.45 -33.79 -8.80
N ASP A 498 -0.26 -32.63 -8.69
CA ASP A 498 -1.34 -32.43 -7.70
C ASP A 498 -2.73 -32.46 -8.38
N GLU A 499 -3.51 -33.53 -8.16
CA GLU A 499 -4.93 -33.70 -8.56
C GLU A 499 -5.35 -33.13 -9.94
N ILE A 500 -4.55 -33.30 -10.98
CA ILE A 500 -4.61 -32.56 -12.24
C ILE A 500 -5.85 -32.90 -13.10
N THR A 501 -6.46 -34.08 -12.93
CA THR A 501 -7.52 -34.59 -13.81
C THR A 501 -8.92 -34.36 -13.26
N ALA A 502 -9.09 -33.59 -12.22
CA ALA A 502 -10.40 -33.29 -11.65
C ALA A 502 -11.24 -32.40 -12.59
N ASN A 503 -12.50 -32.80 -12.83
CA ASN A 503 -13.50 -32.08 -13.62
C ASN A 503 -13.20 -31.95 -15.14
N LEU A 504 -12.42 -32.85 -15.73
CA LEU A 504 -12.22 -32.93 -17.18
C LEU A 504 -13.17 -33.95 -17.79
N ASP A 505 -13.58 -33.73 -19.04
CA ASP A 505 -14.25 -34.74 -19.85
C ASP A 505 -13.25 -35.86 -20.24
N ALA A 506 -13.76 -37.02 -20.62
CA ALA A 506 -12.96 -38.24 -20.86
C ALA A 506 -11.89 -38.06 -21.97
N GLU A 507 -12.19 -37.30 -23.02
CA GLU A 507 -11.26 -37.07 -24.12
C GLU A 507 -10.14 -36.14 -23.71
N THR A 508 -10.48 -35.04 -23.06
CA THR A 508 -9.51 -34.08 -22.48
C THR A 508 -8.66 -34.72 -21.40
N GLU A 509 -9.26 -35.55 -20.53
CA GLU A 509 -8.53 -36.31 -19.51
C GLU A 509 -7.49 -37.24 -20.14
N ALA A 510 -7.84 -37.99 -21.20
CA ALA A 510 -6.91 -38.86 -21.89
C ALA A 510 -5.72 -38.09 -22.49
N ARG A 511 -5.95 -36.92 -23.08
CA ARG A 511 -4.90 -36.05 -23.61
C ARG A 511 -3.95 -35.55 -22.51
N VAL A 512 -4.50 -35.12 -21.38
CA VAL A 512 -3.72 -34.64 -20.23
C VAL A 512 -2.90 -35.77 -19.62
N LEU A 513 -3.47 -36.98 -19.44
CA LEU A 513 -2.76 -38.16 -18.93
C LEU A 513 -1.62 -38.58 -19.86
N GLU A 514 -1.81 -38.55 -21.18
CA GLU A 514 -0.74 -38.83 -22.15
C GLU A 514 0.38 -37.79 -22.10
N ALA A 515 0.05 -36.50 -21.94
CA ALA A 515 1.01 -35.43 -21.74
C ALA A 515 1.83 -35.64 -20.44
N LEU A 516 1.17 -36.04 -19.35
CA LEU A 516 1.81 -36.38 -18.09
C LEU A 516 2.74 -37.58 -18.23
N ARG A 517 2.32 -38.63 -18.94
CA ARG A 517 3.15 -39.81 -19.21
C ARG A 517 4.45 -39.40 -19.90
N ARG A 518 4.36 -38.60 -20.99
CA ARG A 518 5.55 -38.08 -21.69
C ARG A 518 6.44 -37.22 -20.81
N ALA A 519 5.82 -36.33 -20.00
CA ALA A 519 6.54 -35.48 -19.06
C ALA A 519 7.22 -36.26 -17.93
N SER A 520 6.72 -37.46 -17.61
CA SER A 520 7.23 -38.31 -16.52
C SER A 520 8.40 -39.21 -16.96
N GLU A 521 8.63 -39.39 -18.26
CA GLU A 521 9.65 -40.27 -18.78
C GLU A 521 11.05 -39.84 -18.31
N GLY A 522 11.78 -40.75 -17.67
CA GLY A 522 13.14 -40.53 -17.17
C GLY A 522 13.22 -39.64 -15.91
N ARG A 523 12.11 -39.26 -15.29
CA ARG A 523 12.07 -38.39 -14.11
C ARG A 523 11.55 -39.13 -12.88
N THR A 524 11.90 -38.63 -11.70
CA THR A 524 11.28 -39.05 -10.43
C THR A 524 9.91 -38.36 -10.32
N VAL A 525 8.84 -39.11 -10.09
CA VAL A 525 7.48 -38.58 -10.07
C VAL A 525 6.83 -38.83 -8.72
N LEU A 526 6.29 -37.76 -8.12
CA LEU A 526 5.39 -37.87 -6.98
C LEU A 526 4.03 -37.31 -7.39
N SER A 527 2.97 -38.10 -7.21
CA SER A 527 1.61 -37.71 -7.57
C SER A 527 0.64 -37.80 -6.37
N VAL A 528 -0.44 -37.04 -6.44
CA VAL A 528 -1.56 -37.06 -5.46
C VAL A 528 -2.86 -37.37 -6.21
N SER A 529 -2.96 -38.51 -6.93
CA SER A 529 -4.18 -38.86 -7.64
C SER A 529 -4.26 -40.36 -7.89
N HIS A 530 -5.37 -40.98 -7.56
CA HIS A 530 -5.61 -42.39 -7.89
C HIS A 530 -5.60 -42.66 -9.41
N ARG A 531 -6.16 -41.77 -10.21
CA ARG A 531 -6.22 -41.90 -11.68
C ARG A 531 -4.83 -41.82 -12.33
N ILE A 532 -3.93 -41.02 -11.75
CA ILE A 532 -2.55 -40.95 -12.22
C ILE A 532 -1.83 -42.27 -11.91
N TYR A 533 -2.06 -42.87 -10.74
CA TYR A 533 -1.50 -44.18 -10.38
C TYR A 533 -1.94 -45.27 -11.38
N GLU A 534 -3.23 -45.32 -11.72
CA GLU A 534 -3.76 -46.31 -12.66
C GLU A 534 -3.12 -46.22 -14.06
N ASN A 535 -2.72 -45.01 -14.50
CA ASN A 535 -2.15 -44.76 -15.82
C ASN A 535 -0.62 -44.80 -15.87
N LEU A 536 0.08 -44.29 -14.84
CA LEU A 536 1.54 -44.26 -14.81
C LEU A 536 2.12 -45.45 -14.06
N GLY A 537 1.37 -46.12 -13.20
CA GLY A 537 1.86 -47.20 -12.34
C GLY A 537 2.68 -46.69 -11.18
N GLY A 538 3.57 -47.55 -10.67
CA GLY A 538 4.50 -47.23 -9.59
C GLY A 538 4.08 -47.76 -8.24
N ARG A 539 4.61 -47.17 -7.14
CA ARG A 539 4.32 -47.53 -5.74
C ARG A 539 3.41 -46.52 -5.08
N THR A 540 2.54 -46.99 -4.21
CA THR A 540 1.73 -46.11 -3.37
C THR A 540 2.36 -45.92 -1.99
N VAL A 541 2.28 -44.72 -1.43
CA VAL A 541 2.68 -44.39 -0.07
C VAL A 541 1.49 -43.77 0.65
N GLU A 542 1.07 -44.39 1.74
CA GLU A 542 -0.05 -43.86 2.53
C GLU A 542 0.40 -42.77 3.47
N VAL A 543 -0.20 -41.58 3.33
CA VAL A 543 -0.07 -40.48 4.28
C VAL A 543 -1.20 -40.60 5.31
N ARG A 544 -0.84 -40.88 6.57
CA ARG A 544 -1.79 -41.04 7.67
C ARG A 544 -1.79 -39.83 8.58
N THR A 545 -2.97 -39.31 8.87
CA THR A 545 -3.15 -38.39 10.00
C THR A 545 -3.15 -39.26 11.25
N GLN A 546 -2.17 -39.16 12.11
CA GLN A 546 -2.31 -39.70 13.45
C GLN A 546 -3.30 -38.79 14.19
N ASN A 547 -4.53 -39.24 14.32
CA ASN A 547 -5.47 -38.65 15.29
C ASN A 547 -4.85 -38.82 16.67
N ALA A 548 -4.71 -37.69 17.39
CA ALA A 548 -4.45 -37.70 18.82
C ALA A 548 -5.60 -38.40 19.58
#